data_0d781da61ba9548a3daea0e1ecc87ff2
#
_entry.id   0d781da61ba9548a3daea0e1ecc87ff2
#
_cell.length_a   1.000
_cell.length_b   1.000
_cell.length_c   1.000
_cell.angle_alpha   90.00
_cell.angle_beta   90.00
_cell.angle_gamma   90.00
#
_symmetry.space_group_name_H-M   'P 1'
#
loop_
_entity.id
_entity.type
_entity.pdbx_description
1 polymer ?
#
loop_
_entity_poly.entity_id
_entity_poly.type
_entity_poly.pdbx_seq_one_letter_code
_entity_poly.pdbx_strand_id
1 'polypeptide(L)'
;MNIKVTDEVDHKSYDRVVELLVEYNISQTEKNADEINKPIEIIVRDDKGEIIGGLYGRSIWGTLEIKTFVVKAQNRNKGIGKKIILEAEKEAKKRNCRFISLDTFSFQAPKFYERLGFEKVGTETDFPKGFDKYYYRKNI
;
A
#
# COMPACT_ATOMS: atom_id res chain seq x y z
N MET A 1 17.64 3.77 -32.64
CA MET A 1 16.69 3.69 -31.51
C MET A 1 15.54 2.76 -31.91
N ASN A 2 15.23 1.78 -31.04
CA ASN A 2 14.13 0.85 -31.26
C ASN A 2 13.15 0.97 -30.10
N ILE A 3 11.86 1.06 -30.40
CA ILE A 3 10.77 1.09 -29.42
C ILE A 3 9.88 -0.12 -29.65
N LYS A 4 9.70 -0.92 -28.61
CA LYS A 4 8.82 -2.08 -28.61
C LYS A 4 7.70 -1.89 -27.59
N VAL A 5 6.46 -2.13 -27.99
CA VAL A 5 5.28 -2.13 -27.12
C VAL A 5 4.71 -3.56 -27.08
N THR A 6 4.45 -4.05 -25.89
CA THR A 6 3.91 -5.41 -25.66
C THR A 6 3.07 -5.44 -24.39
N ASP A 7 2.12 -6.34 -24.33
CA ASP A 7 1.35 -6.68 -23.12
C ASP A 7 1.96 -7.88 -22.36
N GLU A 8 3.06 -8.43 -22.86
CA GLU A 8 3.83 -9.49 -22.20
C GLU A 8 5.06 -8.91 -21.52
N VAL A 9 5.14 -9.06 -20.19
CA VAL A 9 6.26 -8.53 -19.39
C VAL A 9 7.47 -9.47 -19.46
N ASP A 10 8.59 -8.96 -19.97
CA ASP A 10 9.89 -9.61 -19.81
C ASP A 10 10.52 -9.19 -18.47
N HIS A 11 10.65 -10.12 -17.53
CA HIS A 11 11.13 -9.83 -16.18
C HIS A 11 12.54 -9.27 -16.13
N LYS A 12 13.43 -9.69 -17.02
CA LYS A 12 14.80 -9.14 -17.08
C LYS A 12 14.80 -7.67 -17.51
N SER A 13 13.99 -7.33 -18.52
CA SER A 13 13.82 -5.95 -18.95
C SER A 13 13.17 -5.10 -17.86
N TYR A 14 12.16 -5.65 -17.20
CA TYR A 14 11.51 -4.98 -16.06
C TYR A 14 12.50 -4.66 -14.94
N ASP A 15 13.28 -5.65 -14.50
CA ASP A 15 14.28 -5.48 -13.44
C ASP A 15 15.31 -4.41 -13.82
N ARG A 16 15.76 -4.41 -15.09
CA ARG A 16 16.72 -3.41 -15.56
C ARG A 16 16.12 -1.99 -15.56
N VAL A 17 14.86 -1.83 -15.95
CA VAL A 17 14.17 -0.53 -15.91
C VAL A 17 14.02 -0.05 -14.47
N VAL A 18 13.70 -0.95 -13.53
CA VAL A 18 13.62 -0.63 -12.09
C VAL A 18 15.00 -0.22 -11.56
N GLU A 19 16.07 -0.94 -11.90
CA GLU A 19 17.44 -0.56 -11.52
C GLU A 19 17.80 0.85 -11.99
N LEU A 20 17.50 1.20 -13.25
CA LEU A 20 17.75 2.53 -13.79
C LEU A 20 17.00 3.62 -13.00
N LEU A 21 15.75 3.35 -12.61
CA LEU A 21 14.98 4.27 -11.79
C LEU A 21 15.59 4.42 -10.39
N VAL A 22 15.99 3.31 -9.76
CA VAL A 22 16.62 3.32 -8.43
C VAL A 22 17.94 4.10 -8.47
N GLU A 23 18.79 3.86 -9.46
CA GLU A 23 20.03 4.61 -9.67
C GLU A 23 19.77 6.13 -9.75
N TYR A 24 18.78 6.53 -10.53
CA TYR A 24 18.37 7.92 -10.63
C TYR A 24 17.87 8.49 -9.29
N ASN A 25 17.00 7.76 -8.61
CA ASN A 25 16.43 8.18 -7.33
C ASN A 25 17.52 8.37 -6.26
N ILE A 26 18.48 7.46 -6.19
CA ILE A 26 19.63 7.58 -5.28
C ILE A 26 20.43 8.84 -5.60
N SER A 27 20.69 9.12 -6.87
CA SER A 27 21.43 10.31 -7.29
C SER A 27 20.75 11.62 -6.90
N GLN A 28 19.41 11.64 -6.81
CA GLN A 28 18.63 12.83 -6.49
C GLN A 28 18.34 13.00 -5.00
N THR A 29 18.22 11.91 -4.26
CA THR A 29 17.78 11.93 -2.86
C THR A 29 18.91 11.66 -1.86
N GLU A 30 20.05 11.19 -2.32
CA GLU A 30 21.16 10.69 -1.48
C GLU A 30 20.71 9.57 -0.51
N LYS A 31 19.60 8.88 -0.82
CA LYS A 31 19.06 7.81 -0.01
C LYS A 31 19.54 6.45 -0.51
N ASN A 32 19.88 5.57 0.44
CA ASN A 32 20.33 4.21 0.13
C ASN A 32 19.20 3.37 -0.45
N ALA A 33 19.55 2.40 -1.29
CA ALA A 33 18.61 1.42 -1.83
C ALA A 33 17.89 0.64 -0.72
N ASP A 34 18.54 0.39 0.42
CA ASP A 34 17.98 -0.32 1.57
C ASP A 34 16.85 0.42 2.28
N GLU A 35 16.77 1.75 2.14
CA GLU A 35 15.64 2.55 2.60
C GLU A 35 14.44 2.44 1.67
N ILE A 36 14.63 1.77 0.55
CA ILE A 36 13.69 1.72 -0.56
C ILE A 36 13.16 0.28 -0.66
N ASN A 37 11.94 0.05 -0.17
CA ASN A 37 11.22 -1.17 -0.47
C ASN A 37 11.47 -2.39 0.44
N LYS A 38 11.04 -2.27 1.68
CA LYS A 38 10.92 -3.43 2.58
C LYS A 38 9.46 -3.87 2.66
N PRO A 39 9.11 -5.08 2.17
CA PRO A 39 7.72 -5.53 2.16
C PRO A 39 7.14 -5.72 3.56
N ILE A 40 5.82 -5.62 3.65
CA ILE A 40 5.03 -6.02 4.82
C ILE A 40 3.89 -6.94 4.36
N GLU A 41 3.68 -7.99 5.13
CA GLU A 41 2.55 -8.90 5.00
C GLU A 41 1.91 -9.08 6.37
N ILE A 42 0.60 -8.93 6.45
CA ILE A 42 -0.20 -9.26 7.63
C ILE A 42 -1.34 -10.17 7.17
N ILE A 43 -1.40 -11.39 7.69
CA ILE A 43 -2.43 -12.37 7.34
C ILE A 43 -3.20 -12.76 8.59
N VAL A 44 -4.53 -12.76 8.47
CA VAL A 44 -5.44 -13.24 9.50
C VAL A 44 -6.12 -14.51 9.01
N ARG A 45 -6.03 -15.55 9.84
CA ARG A 45 -6.65 -16.85 9.58
C ARG A 45 -7.68 -17.17 10.65
N ASP A 46 -8.68 -17.93 10.28
CA ASP A 46 -9.63 -18.51 11.23
C ASP A 46 -9.08 -19.79 11.88
N ASP A 47 -9.87 -20.41 12.74
CA ASP A 47 -9.48 -21.63 13.47
C ASP A 47 -9.27 -22.85 12.54
N LYS A 48 -9.75 -22.78 11.31
CA LYS A 48 -9.56 -23.80 10.28
C LYS A 48 -8.33 -23.54 9.39
N GLY A 49 -7.61 -22.42 9.64
CA GLY A 49 -6.48 -22.00 8.84
C GLY A 49 -6.83 -21.24 7.57
N GLU A 50 -8.10 -20.94 7.31
CA GLU A 50 -8.54 -20.18 6.14
C GLU A 50 -8.21 -18.70 6.29
N ILE A 51 -7.74 -18.08 5.22
CA ILE A 51 -7.49 -16.64 5.19
C ILE A 51 -8.82 -15.89 5.22
N ILE A 52 -9.00 -15.04 6.24
CA ILE A 52 -10.19 -14.21 6.42
C ILE A 52 -9.91 -12.71 6.28
N GLY A 53 -8.67 -12.33 6.18
CA GLY A 53 -8.25 -10.95 5.94
C GLY A 53 -6.75 -10.84 5.83
N GLY A 54 -6.30 -9.69 5.35
CA GLY A 54 -4.87 -9.44 5.25
C GLY A 54 -4.54 -8.08 4.67
N LEU A 55 -3.26 -7.76 4.73
CA LEU A 55 -2.69 -6.51 4.26
C LEU A 55 -1.34 -6.80 3.62
N TYR A 56 -1.09 -6.18 2.48
CA TYR A 56 0.21 -6.13 1.83
C TYR A 56 0.61 -4.68 1.56
N GLY A 57 1.88 -4.44 1.64
CA GLY A 57 2.45 -3.14 1.36
C GLY A 57 3.96 -3.16 1.44
N ARG A 58 4.53 -2.00 1.63
CA ARG A 58 5.98 -1.83 1.78
C ARG A 58 6.31 -0.57 2.56
N SER A 59 7.43 -0.56 3.23
CA SER A 59 8.02 0.69 3.69
C SER A 59 8.99 1.23 2.64
N ILE A 60 8.89 2.53 2.38
CA ILE A 60 9.69 3.26 1.41
C ILE A 60 9.87 4.69 1.88
N TRP A 61 11.12 5.17 1.94
CA TRP A 61 11.48 6.55 2.31
C TRP A 61 10.78 7.08 3.56
N GLY A 62 10.71 6.26 4.61
CA GLY A 62 10.07 6.63 5.87
C GLY A 62 8.55 6.67 5.81
N THR A 63 7.94 5.97 4.88
CA THR A 63 6.50 5.81 4.71
C THR A 63 6.13 4.34 4.67
N LEU A 64 5.00 3.96 5.25
CA LEU A 64 4.38 2.66 4.99
C LEU A 64 3.29 2.83 3.95
N GLU A 65 3.50 2.30 2.75
CA GLU A 65 2.48 2.25 1.70
C GLU A 65 1.68 0.96 1.81
N ILE A 66 0.39 1.06 2.08
CA ILE A 66 -0.54 -0.07 2.02
C ILE A 66 -1.02 -0.19 0.57
N LYS A 67 -0.75 -1.34 -0.06
CA LYS A 67 -1.12 -1.60 -1.45
C LYS A 67 -2.39 -2.43 -1.57
N THR A 68 -2.59 -3.39 -0.68
CA THR A 68 -3.74 -4.28 -0.68
C THR A 68 -4.20 -4.49 0.74
N PHE A 69 -5.48 -4.35 0.98
CA PHE A 69 -6.09 -4.60 2.28
C PHE A 69 -7.52 -5.08 2.10
N VAL A 70 -7.87 -6.17 2.75
CA VAL A 70 -9.22 -6.74 2.70
C VAL A 70 -9.55 -7.53 3.95
N VAL A 71 -10.83 -7.53 4.30
CA VAL A 71 -11.45 -8.48 5.24
C VAL A 71 -12.60 -9.16 4.51
N LYS A 72 -12.62 -10.49 4.57
CA LYS A 72 -13.65 -11.32 3.95
C LYS A 72 -15.04 -10.85 4.40
N ALA A 73 -16.01 -10.76 3.48
CA ALA A 73 -17.31 -10.13 3.73
C ALA A 73 -18.00 -10.63 5.01
N GLN A 74 -18.05 -11.93 5.20
CA GLN A 74 -18.68 -12.56 6.38
C GLN A 74 -17.94 -12.33 7.71
N ASN A 75 -16.72 -11.82 7.65
CA ASN A 75 -15.87 -11.54 8.81
C ASN A 75 -15.77 -10.03 9.13
N ARG A 76 -16.47 -9.20 8.36
CA ARG A 76 -16.52 -7.76 8.59
C ARG A 76 -17.34 -7.41 9.84
N ASN A 77 -17.19 -6.16 10.30
CA ASN A 77 -17.88 -5.63 11.50
C ASN A 77 -17.55 -6.36 12.81
N LYS A 78 -16.43 -7.09 12.85
CA LYS A 78 -15.93 -7.82 14.04
C LYS A 78 -14.61 -7.23 14.57
N GLY A 79 -14.22 -6.05 14.08
CA GLY A 79 -12.98 -5.37 14.48
C GLY A 79 -11.70 -5.92 13.86
N ILE A 80 -11.76 -6.90 12.96
CA ILE A 80 -10.58 -7.51 12.33
C ILE A 80 -9.80 -6.48 11.52
N GLY A 81 -10.47 -5.68 10.69
CA GLY A 81 -9.84 -4.65 9.89
C GLY A 81 -9.09 -3.62 10.74
N LYS A 82 -9.69 -3.18 11.84
CA LYS A 82 -9.03 -2.28 12.79
C LYS A 82 -7.78 -2.92 13.40
N LYS A 83 -7.82 -4.19 13.78
CA LYS A 83 -6.67 -4.91 14.32
C LYS A 83 -5.52 -4.99 13.30
N ILE A 84 -5.84 -5.29 12.05
CA ILE A 84 -4.83 -5.34 10.97
C ILE A 84 -4.15 -3.98 10.80
N ILE A 85 -4.90 -2.89 10.75
CA ILE A 85 -4.34 -1.54 10.61
C ILE A 85 -3.49 -1.16 11.85
N LEU A 86 -3.91 -1.52 13.05
CA LEU A 86 -3.11 -1.29 14.26
C LEU A 86 -1.78 -2.05 14.26
N GLU A 87 -1.76 -3.28 13.78
CA GLU A 87 -0.50 -4.03 13.61
C GLU A 87 0.39 -3.40 12.52
N ALA A 88 -0.20 -2.92 11.44
CA ALA A 88 0.53 -2.17 10.42
C ALA A 88 1.15 -0.88 10.99
N GLU A 89 0.44 -0.15 11.85
CA GLU A 89 0.97 1.04 12.54
C GLU A 89 2.14 0.70 13.46
N LYS A 90 2.04 -0.38 14.22
CA LYS A 90 3.14 -0.85 15.10
C LYS A 90 4.39 -1.15 14.28
N GLU A 91 4.23 -1.87 13.19
CA GLU A 91 5.36 -2.21 12.31
C GLU A 91 5.92 -0.96 11.63
N ALA A 92 5.07 -0.03 11.20
CA ALA A 92 5.49 1.24 10.63
C ALA A 92 6.35 2.06 11.62
N LYS A 93 5.94 2.14 12.88
CA LYS A 93 6.71 2.81 13.95
C LYS A 93 8.04 2.12 14.19
N LYS A 94 8.06 0.79 14.24
CA LYS A 94 9.27 -0.02 14.37
C LYS A 94 10.27 0.23 13.23
N ARG A 95 9.76 0.50 12.02
CA ARG A 95 10.57 0.84 10.83
C ARG A 95 10.91 2.33 10.73
N ASN A 96 10.59 3.14 11.74
CA ASN A 96 10.78 4.58 11.75
C ASN A 96 10.03 5.31 10.62
N CYS A 97 8.89 4.79 10.21
CA CYS A 97 8.02 5.48 9.26
C CYS A 97 7.36 6.70 9.93
N ARG A 98 7.22 7.77 9.18
CA ARG A 98 6.60 9.02 9.65
C ARG A 98 5.09 9.04 9.43
N PHE A 99 4.62 8.33 8.42
CA PHE A 99 3.21 8.24 8.07
C PHE A 99 2.88 6.95 7.30
N ILE A 100 1.60 6.65 7.24
CA ILE A 100 1.04 5.56 6.44
C ILE A 100 0.25 6.19 5.29
N SER A 101 0.39 5.67 4.09
CA SER A 101 -0.38 6.07 2.92
C SER A 101 -1.12 4.90 2.29
N LEU A 102 -2.26 5.18 1.73
CA LEU A 102 -3.06 4.22 0.97
C LEU A 102 -3.98 4.94 -0.01
N ASP A 103 -4.53 4.20 -0.93
CA ASP A 103 -5.65 4.65 -1.73
C ASP A 103 -6.83 3.68 -1.60
N THR A 104 -8.02 4.21 -1.82
CA THR A 104 -9.27 3.46 -1.81
C THR A 104 -10.28 4.11 -2.75
N PHE A 105 -11.16 3.31 -3.31
CA PHE A 105 -12.21 3.83 -4.18
C PHE A 105 -13.45 4.22 -3.37
N SER A 106 -14.24 5.17 -3.90
CA SER A 106 -15.45 5.67 -3.25
C SER A 106 -16.49 4.58 -2.95
N PHE A 107 -16.49 3.48 -3.73
CA PHE A 107 -17.38 2.34 -3.50
C PHE A 107 -16.83 1.32 -2.47
N GLN A 108 -15.60 1.48 -2.01
CA GLN A 108 -14.98 0.60 -1.01
C GLN A 108 -15.33 1.09 0.41
N ALA A 109 -14.35 1.49 1.20
CA ALA A 109 -14.60 1.83 2.60
C ALA A 109 -13.87 3.11 3.05
N PRO A 110 -14.08 4.29 2.42
CA PRO A 110 -13.37 5.51 2.80
C PRO A 110 -13.64 5.91 4.25
N LYS A 111 -14.87 5.76 4.75
CA LYS A 111 -15.23 6.08 6.13
C LYS A 111 -14.53 5.21 7.18
N PHE A 112 -14.19 3.97 6.82
CA PHE A 112 -13.42 3.09 7.70
C PHE A 112 -12.05 3.70 8.02
N TYR A 113 -11.35 4.18 7.01
CA TYR A 113 -10.04 4.82 7.17
C TYR A 113 -10.15 6.15 7.92
N GLU A 114 -11.13 6.96 7.60
CA GLU A 114 -11.37 8.24 8.28
C GLU A 114 -11.59 8.05 9.79
N ARG A 115 -12.36 7.03 10.19
CA ARG A 115 -12.56 6.67 11.60
C ARG A 115 -11.28 6.23 12.31
N LEU A 116 -10.29 5.74 11.57
CA LEU A 116 -8.98 5.36 12.11
C LEU A 116 -7.95 6.50 12.08
N GLY A 117 -8.39 7.71 11.72
CA GLY A 117 -7.55 8.91 11.73
C GLY A 117 -6.81 9.19 10.43
N PHE A 118 -7.15 8.50 9.34
CA PHE A 118 -6.64 8.83 8.01
C PHE A 118 -7.33 10.07 7.46
N GLU A 119 -6.56 10.94 6.83
CA GLU A 119 -7.03 12.14 6.16
C GLU A 119 -6.90 12.01 4.64
N LYS A 120 -7.94 12.44 3.93
CA LYS A 120 -7.94 12.48 2.47
C LYS A 120 -6.99 13.59 2.00
N VAL A 121 -5.99 13.23 1.23
CA VAL A 121 -4.99 14.17 0.71
C VAL A 121 -5.08 14.38 -0.80
N GLY A 122 -5.93 13.63 -1.49
CA GLY A 122 -6.15 13.76 -2.92
C GLY A 122 -7.33 12.95 -3.42
N THR A 123 -7.83 13.31 -4.60
CA THR A 123 -8.92 12.63 -5.28
C THR A 123 -8.62 12.56 -6.76
N GLU A 124 -8.85 11.39 -7.35
CA GLU A 124 -8.86 11.18 -8.78
C GLU A 124 -10.30 10.85 -9.17
N THR A 125 -10.93 11.80 -9.86
CA THR A 125 -12.35 11.70 -10.22
C THR A 125 -12.55 10.78 -11.41
N ASP A 126 -13.74 10.16 -11.47
CA ASP A 126 -14.17 9.31 -12.57
C ASP A 126 -13.20 8.13 -12.83
N PHE A 127 -12.77 7.48 -11.75
CA PHE A 127 -11.85 6.35 -11.78
C PHE A 127 -12.24 5.29 -10.72
N PRO A 128 -12.87 4.14 -11.13
CA PRO A 128 -13.43 3.88 -12.44
C PRO A 128 -14.61 4.82 -12.78
N LYS A 129 -15.01 4.85 -14.03
CA LYS A 129 -16.08 5.77 -14.49
C LYS A 129 -17.30 5.74 -13.58
N GLY A 130 -17.73 6.92 -13.09
CA GLY A 130 -18.84 7.08 -12.15
C GLY A 130 -18.44 6.93 -10.69
N PHE A 131 -17.18 6.67 -10.37
CA PHE A 131 -16.62 6.57 -9.03
C PHE A 131 -15.37 7.42 -8.92
N ASP A 132 -14.87 7.59 -7.70
CA ASP A 132 -13.63 8.33 -7.43
C ASP A 132 -12.61 7.44 -6.72
N LYS A 133 -11.33 7.75 -6.93
CA LYS A 133 -10.23 7.19 -6.17
C LYS A 133 -9.72 8.22 -5.19
N TYR A 134 -9.65 7.85 -3.92
CA TYR A 134 -9.21 8.71 -2.82
C TYR A 134 -7.82 8.28 -2.33
N TYR A 135 -6.96 9.26 -2.10
CA TYR A 135 -5.66 9.07 -1.48
C TYR A 135 -5.71 9.52 -0.04
N TYR A 136 -5.28 8.65 0.87
CA TYR A 136 -5.31 8.89 2.31
C TYR A 136 -3.91 8.83 2.91
N ARG A 137 -3.74 9.59 3.98
CA ARG A 137 -2.52 9.61 4.76
C ARG A 137 -2.86 9.67 6.25
N LYS A 138 -2.09 8.97 7.07
CA LYS A 138 -2.13 9.07 8.53
C LYS A 138 -0.73 9.29 9.06
N ASN A 139 -0.49 10.42 9.73
CA ASN A 139 0.76 10.64 10.46
C ASN A 139 0.79 9.75 11.71
N ILE A 140 1.95 9.22 12.01
CA ILE A 140 2.14 8.31 13.15
C ILE A 140 3.31 8.73 14.02
#